data_897ba6c53bf089709d6fba725949f095
#
_entry.id   897ba6c53bf089709d6fba725949f095
#
_cell.length_a   1.000
_cell.length_b   1.000
_cell.length_c   1.000
_cell.angle_alpha   90.00
_cell.angle_beta   90.00
_cell.angle_gamma   90.00
#
_symmetry.space_group_name_H-M   'P 1'
#
loop_
_entity.id
_entity.type
_entity.pdbx_description
1 polymer ?
#
loop_
_entity_poly.entity_id
_entity_poly.type
_entity_poly.pdbx_seq_one_letter_code
_entity_poly.pdbx_strand_id
1 'polypeptide(L)'
;MERPRPEYQSGGIQRGAFIFTPQMTADLEFNDNIYATATNEQSDTIAVLNPTLNVASTWSRHSLSANASVTRREYFDFSDESVTDFSLGVDGGIDIGMGWTAGLGAGYDSLHEPRTSAGAAGRAAEPISYDTSSVYASLVREVGRTRFTGSAAYDTYDYDDAPLIGGGIA
;
A
#
# COMPACT_ATOMS: atom_id res chain seq x y z
N MET A 1 8.21 -20.86 -18.60
CA MET A 1 7.33 -19.84 -19.19
C MET A 1 5.89 -20.24 -18.89
N GLU A 2 5.24 -19.58 -17.93
CA GLU A 2 3.80 -19.77 -17.72
C GLU A 2 3.05 -19.04 -18.84
N ARG A 3 2.13 -19.76 -19.48
CA ARG A 3 1.23 -19.13 -20.47
C ARG A 3 0.15 -18.37 -19.72
N PRO A 4 -0.11 -17.09 -20.04
CA PRO A 4 -1.26 -16.38 -19.50
C PRO A 4 -2.53 -17.17 -19.85
N ARG A 5 -3.35 -17.46 -18.85
CA ARG A 5 -4.65 -18.14 -19.04
C ARG A 5 -5.76 -17.15 -18.72
N PRO A 6 -6.19 -16.33 -19.70
CA PRO A 6 -7.19 -15.29 -19.48
C PRO A 6 -8.54 -15.83 -18.98
N GLU A 7 -8.86 -17.10 -19.28
CA GLU A 7 -10.07 -17.78 -18.80
C GLU A 7 -10.10 -18.01 -17.28
N TYR A 8 -8.95 -17.93 -16.59
CA TYR A 8 -8.84 -18.06 -15.14
C TYR A 8 -8.59 -16.73 -14.43
N GLN A 9 -8.51 -15.63 -15.18
CA GLN A 9 -8.44 -14.31 -14.55
C GLN A 9 -9.84 -13.92 -14.06
N SER A 10 -9.93 -13.56 -12.77
CA SER A 10 -11.16 -13.02 -12.19
C SER A 10 -11.57 -11.77 -12.99
N GLY A 11 -12.70 -11.84 -13.68
CA GLY A 11 -13.25 -10.73 -14.46
C GLY A 11 -13.76 -9.55 -13.62
N GLY A 12 -13.70 -9.68 -12.29
CA GLY A 12 -14.27 -8.71 -11.36
C GLY A 12 -15.80 -8.67 -11.38
N ILE A 13 -16.38 -7.84 -10.54
CA ILE A 13 -17.82 -7.63 -10.42
C ILE A 13 -18.16 -6.30 -11.09
N GLN A 14 -18.82 -6.33 -12.23
CA GLN A 14 -19.25 -5.11 -12.91
C GLN A 14 -20.52 -4.55 -12.29
N ARG A 15 -20.48 -3.27 -11.92
CA ARG A 15 -21.66 -2.51 -11.46
C ARG A 15 -21.64 -1.13 -12.14
N GLY A 16 -22.61 -0.92 -13.03
CA GLY A 16 -22.67 0.29 -13.84
C GLY A 16 -21.42 0.46 -14.68
N ALA A 17 -20.76 1.59 -14.56
CA ALA A 17 -19.53 1.93 -15.25
C ALA A 17 -18.25 1.57 -14.47
N PHE A 18 -18.32 0.68 -13.50
CA PHE A 18 -17.16 0.27 -12.68
C PHE A 18 -17.03 -1.24 -12.61
N ILE A 19 -15.78 -1.69 -12.52
CA ILE A 19 -15.40 -3.07 -12.23
C ILE A 19 -14.74 -3.09 -10.85
N PHE A 20 -15.26 -3.93 -9.96
CA PHE A 20 -14.77 -4.18 -8.62
C PHE A 20 -14.02 -5.51 -8.63
N THR A 21 -12.79 -5.51 -8.19
CA THR A 21 -11.94 -6.70 -8.13
C THR A 21 -11.47 -6.91 -6.68
N PRO A 22 -12.28 -7.60 -5.84
CA PRO A 22 -11.84 -7.99 -4.51
C PRO A 22 -10.86 -9.17 -4.62
N GLN A 23 -9.85 -9.17 -3.77
CA GLN A 23 -8.90 -10.26 -3.61
C GLN A 23 -8.62 -10.46 -2.12
N MET A 24 -8.18 -11.64 -1.73
CA MET A 24 -7.76 -11.93 -0.38
C MET A 24 -6.60 -12.91 -0.43
N THR A 25 -5.51 -12.57 0.25
CA THR A 25 -4.38 -13.44 0.49
C THR A 25 -4.33 -13.81 1.96
N ALA A 26 -4.01 -15.07 2.25
CA ALA A 26 -3.80 -15.57 3.60
C ALA A 26 -2.56 -16.44 3.60
N ASP A 27 -1.59 -16.10 4.45
CA ASP A 27 -0.30 -16.76 4.55
C ASP A 27 0.02 -17.10 6.01
N LEU A 28 0.84 -18.13 6.20
CA LEU A 28 1.50 -18.44 7.46
C LEU A 28 3.00 -18.33 7.24
N GLU A 29 3.63 -17.43 7.96
CA GLU A 29 5.07 -17.20 7.94
C GLU A 29 5.68 -17.78 9.22
N PHE A 30 6.86 -18.38 9.14
CA PHE A 30 7.69 -18.69 10.29
C PHE A 30 8.94 -17.83 10.22
N ASN A 31 9.21 -17.07 11.29
CA ASN A 31 10.40 -16.24 11.41
C ASN A 31 11.16 -16.68 12.67
N ASP A 32 12.42 -17.09 12.49
CA ASP A 32 13.29 -17.55 13.58
C ASP A 32 13.96 -16.42 14.36
N ASN A 33 13.88 -15.17 13.86
CA ASN A 33 14.46 -13.99 14.50
C ASN A 33 13.66 -12.72 14.19
N ILE A 34 12.48 -12.56 14.80
CA ILE A 34 11.54 -11.47 14.54
C ILE A 34 12.11 -10.07 14.83
N TYR A 35 13.12 -9.97 15.70
CA TYR A 35 13.78 -8.71 16.05
C TYR A 35 15.11 -8.48 15.32
N ALA A 36 15.54 -9.39 14.45
CA ALA A 36 16.82 -9.36 13.75
C ALA A 36 18.03 -9.11 14.69
N THR A 37 18.02 -9.70 15.88
CA THR A 37 19.07 -9.57 16.87
C THR A 37 20.20 -10.59 16.61
N ALA A 38 21.46 -10.18 16.88
CA ALA A 38 22.60 -11.07 16.72
C ALA A 38 22.72 -12.15 17.84
N THR A 39 21.99 -11.96 18.93
CA THR A 39 21.98 -12.87 20.10
C THR A 39 20.59 -12.85 20.72
N ASN A 40 20.19 -13.95 21.36
CA ASN A 40 18.85 -14.12 21.94
C ASN A 40 17.74 -13.96 20.88
N GLU A 41 17.92 -14.61 19.74
CA GLU A 41 16.93 -14.67 18.67
C GLU A 41 15.58 -15.15 19.20
N GLN A 42 14.51 -14.50 18.77
CA GLN A 42 13.14 -14.89 19.12
C GLN A 42 12.42 -15.31 17.85
N SER A 43 11.81 -16.49 17.90
CA SER A 43 11.04 -17.02 16.78
C SER A 43 9.55 -16.87 17.01
N ASP A 44 8.79 -16.70 15.96
CA ASP A 44 7.33 -16.70 16.00
C ASP A 44 6.74 -17.27 14.70
N THR A 45 5.49 -17.70 14.79
CA THR A 45 4.63 -18.01 13.65
C THR A 45 3.65 -16.86 13.47
N ILE A 46 3.59 -16.31 12.26
CA ILE A 46 2.84 -15.10 11.94
C ILE A 46 1.75 -15.46 10.93
N ALA A 47 0.48 -15.23 11.30
CA ALA A 47 -0.60 -15.27 10.32
C ALA A 47 -0.73 -13.92 9.63
N VAL A 48 -0.73 -13.92 8.30
CA VAL A 48 -0.88 -12.71 7.48
C VAL A 48 -2.15 -12.79 6.68
N LEU A 49 -3.04 -11.81 6.85
CA LEU A 49 -4.27 -11.66 6.07
C LEU A 49 -4.21 -10.33 5.33
N ASN A 50 -4.42 -10.39 4.01
CA ASN A 50 -4.40 -9.21 3.17
C ASN A 50 -5.60 -9.17 2.20
N PRO A 51 -6.77 -8.67 2.64
CA PRO A 51 -7.85 -8.30 1.75
C PRO A 51 -7.50 -7.04 0.96
N THR A 52 -7.78 -7.07 -0.34
CA THR A 52 -7.62 -5.93 -1.23
C THR A 52 -8.87 -5.73 -2.09
N LEU A 53 -9.14 -4.48 -2.46
CA LEU A 53 -10.20 -4.10 -3.37
C LEU A 53 -9.65 -3.12 -4.39
N ASN A 54 -9.74 -3.48 -5.66
CA ASN A 54 -9.48 -2.56 -6.76
C ASN A 54 -10.79 -2.21 -7.46
N VAL A 55 -10.98 -0.94 -7.78
CA VAL A 55 -12.12 -0.42 -8.51
C VAL A 55 -11.60 0.34 -9.71
N ALA A 56 -12.14 0.07 -10.90
CA ALA A 56 -11.75 0.76 -12.12
C ALA A 56 -12.98 1.14 -12.94
N SER A 57 -12.98 2.36 -13.49
CA SER A 57 -14.01 2.79 -14.42
C SER A 57 -13.85 2.13 -15.78
N THR A 58 -14.98 1.95 -16.49
CA THR A 58 -15.03 1.43 -17.87
C THR A 58 -15.25 2.53 -18.89
N TRP A 59 -15.00 3.78 -18.54
CA TRP A 59 -15.18 4.92 -19.43
C TRP A 59 -14.19 4.90 -20.60
N SER A 60 -14.64 5.37 -21.76
CA SER A 60 -13.82 5.35 -22.98
C SER A 60 -12.82 6.51 -23.10
N ARG A 61 -13.05 7.63 -22.43
CA ARG A 61 -12.22 8.85 -22.56
C ARG A 61 -11.49 9.24 -21.29
N HIS A 62 -12.11 9.02 -20.17
CA HIS A 62 -11.56 9.34 -18.85
C HIS A 62 -11.37 8.06 -18.08
N SER A 63 -10.56 8.09 -17.05
CA SER A 63 -10.38 6.99 -16.14
C SER A 63 -10.55 7.44 -14.69
N LEU A 64 -11.09 6.57 -13.87
CA LEU A 64 -11.09 6.68 -12.43
C LEU A 64 -10.80 5.29 -11.88
N SER A 65 -9.83 5.20 -11.00
CA SER A 65 -9.54 3.97 -10.27
C SER A 65 -9.36 4.28 -8.79
N ALA A 66 -9.66 3.30 -7.96
CA ALA A 66 -9.40 3.35 -6.54
C ALA A 66 -8.91 1.98 -6.09
N ASN A 67 -8.05 1.97 -5.09
CA ASN A 67 -7.59 0.77 -4.43
C ASN A 67 -7.69 0.93 -2.92
N ALA A 68 -7.99 -0.16 -2.24
CA ALA A 68 -7.94 -0.25 -0.80
C ALA A 68 -7.32 -1.59 -0.41
N SER A 69 -6.50 -1.60 0.62
CA SER A 69 -5.95 -2.81 1.21
C SER A 69 -5.85 -2.70 2.71
N VAL A 70 -5.97 -3.84 3.38
CA VAL A 70 -5.68 -4.00 4.80
C VAL A 70 -4.71 -5.16 4.90
N THR A 71 -3.66 -5.03 5.72
CA THR A 71 -2.76 -6.14 6.02
C THR A 71 -2.76 -6.34 7.53
N ARG A 72 -3.29 -7.47 7.99
CA ARG A 72 -3.19 -7.89 9.39
C ARG A 72 -2.06 -8.90 9.51
N ARG A 73 -1.10 -8.61 10.41
CA ARG A 73 -0.07 -9.53 10.86
C ARG A 73 -0.36 -9.90 12.31
N GLU A 74 -0.62 -11.16 12.56
CA GLU A 74 -0.91 -11.69 13.89
C GLU A 74 0.23 -12.58 14.32
N TYR A 75 0.97 -12.16 15.34
CA TYR A 75 2.05 -12.92 15.97
C TYR A 75 1.46 -13.80 17.07
N PHE A 76 1.81 -15.10 17.08
CA PHE A 76 1.16 -16.05 17.99
C PHE A 76 1.76 -16.03 19.38
N ASP A 77 3.07 -15.87 19.50
CA ASP A 77 3.78 -15.84 20.77
C ASP A 77 4.03 -14.40 21.25
N PHE A 78 4.23 -13.46 20.33
CA PHE A 78 4.51 -12.06 20.61
C PHE A 78 3.36 -11.15 20.14
N SER A 79 2.20 -11.25 20.80
CA SER A 79 0.97 -10.53 20.39
C SER A 79 1.12 -9.01 20.33
N ASP A 80 2.04 -8.43 21.11
CA ASP A 80 2.32 -6.98 21.12
C ASP A 80 3.01 -6.51 19.81
N GLU A 81 3.53 -7.45 19.00
CA GLU A 81 4.07 -7.18 17.67
C GLU A 81 2.99 -7.26 16.56
N SER A 82 1.76 -7.63 16.93
CA SER A 82 0.66 -7.76 15.98
C SER A 82 0.18 -6.39 15.49
N VAL A 83 0.17 -6.19 14.18
CA VAL A 83 -0.13 -4.91 13.54
C VAL A 83 -1.20 -5.02 12.47
N THR A 84 -1.84 -3.90 12.18
CA THR A 84 -2.79 -3.77 11.08
C THR A 84 -2.43 -2.55 10.25
N ASP A 85 -1.95 -2.77 9.05
CA ASP A 85 -1.66 -1.74 8.06
C ASP A 85 -2.89 -1.50 7.17
N PHE A 86 -3.05 -0.27 6.73
CA PHE A 86 -4.14 0.15 5.86
C PHE A 86 -3.61 1.04 4.75
N SER A 87 -4.11 0.84 3.53
CA SER A 87 -3.76 1.68 2.37
C SER A 87 -5.01 2.02 1.56
N LEU A 88 -5.12 3.26 1.12
CA LEU A 88 -6.18 3.74 0.25
C LEU A 88 -5.57 4.64 -0.83
N GLY A 89 -5.95 4.41 -2.08
CA GLY A 89 -5.54 5.25 -3.21
C GLY A 89 -6.69 5.54 -4.14
N VAL A 90 -6.62 6.69 -4.80
CA VAL A 90 -7.53 7.07 -5.87
C VAL A 90 -6.78 7.78 -6.98
N ASP A 91 -7.05 7.42 -8.23
CA ASP A 91 -6.40 7.95 -9.41
C ASP A 91 -7.44 8.32 -10.46
N GLY A 92 -7.28 9.49 -11.07
CA GLY A 92 -8.12 9.99 -12.14
C GLY A 92 -7.31 10.42 -13.36
N GLY A 93 -7.80 10.06 -14.55
CA GLY A 93 -7.26 10.49 -15.82
C GLY A 93 -8.32 11.24 -16.65
N ILE A 94 -7.99 12.41 -17.12
CA ILE A 94 -8.89 13.26 -17.93
C ILE A 94 -8.26 13.46 -19.30
N ASP A 95 -8.93 12.96 -20.34
CA ASP A 95 -8.63 13.33 -21.72
C ASP A 95 -9.25 14.71 -22.01
N ILE A 96 -8.40 15.74 -22.06
CA ILE A 96 -8.81 17.12 -22.34
C ILE A 96 -9.07 17.30 -23.84
N GLY A 97 -8.53 16.41 -24.67
CA GLY A 97 -8.59 16.50 -26.13
C GLY A 97 -7.38 17.19 -26.77
N MET A 98 -7.31 17.16 -28.10
CA MET A 98 -6.19 17.72 -28.89
C MET A 98 -4.80 17.21 -28.44
N GLY A 99 -4.71 15.97 -27.91
CA GLY A 99 -3.48 15.38 -27.41
C GLY A 99 -3.05 15.86 -26.02
N TRP A 100 -3.94 16.47 -25.25
CA TRP A 100 -3.74 16.79 -23.85
C TRP A 100 -4.41 15.76 -22.94
N THR A 101 -3.67 15.28 -21.95
CA THR A 101 -4.19 14.40 -20.89
C THR A 101 -3.70 14.92 -19.53
N ALA A 102 -4.61 15.04 -18.56
CA ALA A 102 -4.28 15.33 -17.19
C ALA A 102 -4.51 14.10 -16.31
N GLY A 103 -3.64 13.89 -15.32
CA GLY A 103 -3.77 12.87 -14.29
C GLY A 103 -3.72 13.51 -12.90
N LEU A 104 -4.53 13.01 -11.99
CA LEU A 104 -4.55 13.39 -10.58
C LEU A 104 -4.66 12.12 -9.75
N GLY A 105 -3.98 12.09 -8.60
CA GLY A 105 -4.10 10.99 -7.65
C GLY A 105 -3.84 11.47 -6.25
N ALA A 106 -4.39 10.70 -5.30
CA ALA A 106 -4.19 10.86 -3.88
C ALA A 106 -4.12 9.49 -3.21
N GLY A 107 -3.29 9.38 -2.18
CA GLY A 107 -3.13 8.19 -1.37
C GLY A 107 -3.06 8.52 0.11
N TYR A 108 -3.48 7.58 0.92
CA TYR A 108 -3.32 7.58 2.35
C TYR A 108 -2.96 6.18 2.81
N ASP A 109 -1.91 6.09 3.62
CA ASP A 109 -1.48 4.84 4.24
C ASP A 109 -1.30 5.05 5.74
N SER A 110 -1.72 4.07 6.53
CA SER A 110 -1.42 3.95 7.95
C SER A 110 -0.65 2.64 8.12
N LEU A 111 0.62 2.76 8.45
CA LEU A 111 1.60 1.68 8.37
C LEU A 111 2.37 1.56 9.68
N HIS A 112 3.06 0.43 9.84
CA HIS A 112 3.98 0.20 10.95
C HIS A 112 5.40 -0.01 10.44
N GLU A 113 6.36 0.58 11.13
CA GLU A 113 7.77 0.40 10.81
C GLU A 113 8.23 -1.02 11.17
N PRO A 114 8.81 -1.79 10.21
CA PRO A 114 9.32 -3.12 10.52
C PRO A 114 10.43 -3.07 11.58
N ARG A 115 10.40 -3.98 12.57
CA ARG A 115 11.44 -4.10 13.59
C ARG A 115 12.85 -4.27 13.05
N THR A 116 12.95 -4.78 11.82
CA THR A 116 14.21 -5.04 11.13
C THR A 116 14.72 -3.84 10.35
N SER A 117 13.98 -2.72 10.29
CA SER A 117 14.43 -1.53 9.57
C SER A 117 15.57 -0.85 10.32
N ALA A 118 16.53 -0.28 9.59
CA ALA A 118 17.68 0.40 10.18
C ALA A 118 17.31 1.68 10.97
N GLY A 119 16.11 2.23 10.73
CA GLY A 119 15.55 3.39 11.41
C GLY A 119 14.67 3.00 12.60
N ALA A 120 14.24 1.74 12.70
CA ALA A 120 13.43 1.28 13.81
C ALA A 120 14.14 1.58 15.13
N ALA A 121 13.49 2.31 16.02
CA ALA A 121 14.02 2.55 17.34
C ALA A 121 14.13 1.20 18.05
N GLY A 122 15.34 0.62 18.07
CA GLY A 122 15.62 -0.70 18.70
C GLY A 122 15.30 -0.78 20.18
N ARG A 123 14.64 0.26 20.71
CA ARG A 123 14.15 0.38 22.08
C ARG A 123 12.63 0.60 22.15
N ALA A 124 11.92 0.70 21.05
CA ALA A 124 10.47 0.84 21.10
C ALA A 124 9.86 -0.45 21.65
N ALA A 125 8.92 -0.33 22.57
CA ALA A 125 8.23 -1.47 23.19
C ALA A 125 7.25 -2.13 22.20
N GLU A 126 6.71 -1.33 21.27
CA GLU A 126 5.76 -1.75 20.23
C GLU A 126 6.23 -1.27 18.84
N PRO A 127 5.71 -1.83 17.75
CA PRO A 127 5.95 -1.31 16.40
C PRO A 127 5.54 0.16 16.29
N ILE A 128 6.38 0.99 15.70
CA ILE A 128 6.08 2.41 15.50
C ILE A 128 5.11 2.54 14.34
N SER A 129 3.94 3.14 14.58
CA SER A 129 3.00 3.48 13.53
C SER A 129 3.34 4.83 12.89
N TYR A 130 2.99 4.97 11.63
CA TYR A 130 3.10 6.23 10.91
C TYR A 130 2.06 6.32 9.80
N ASP A 131 1.60 7.53 9.56
CA ASP A 131 0.68 7.84 8.49
C ASP A 131 1.40 8.52 7.34
N THR A 132 1.04 8.16 6.12
CA THR A 132 1.48 8.88 4.94
C THR A 132 0.29 9.43 4.17
N SER A 133 0.45 10.62 3.62
CA SER A 133 -0.51 11.18 2.67
C SER A 133 0.24 11.65 1.44
N SER A 134 -0.24 11.25 0.28
CA SER A 134 0.36 11.58 -1.00
C SER A 134 -0.66 12.20 -1.93
N VAL A 135 -0.21 13.16 -2.73
CA VAL A 135 -0.96 13.69 -3.86
C VAL A 135 -0.04 13.87 -5.05
N TYR A 136 -0.54 13.57 -6.23
CA TYR A 136 0.20 13.87 -7.44
C TYR A 136 -0.69 14.49 -8.53
N ALA A 137 -0.06 15.24 -9.43
CA ALA A 137 -0.67 15.75 -10.63
C ALA A 137 0.27 15.56 -11.82
N SER A 138 -0.28 15.28 -12.97
CA SER A 138 0.47 15.18 -14.22
C SER A 138 -0.28 15.83 -15.36
N LEU A 139 0.48 16.37 -16.34
CA LEU A 139 -0.04 16.90 -17.58
C LEU A 139 0.82 16.37 -18.74
N VAL A 140 0.18 15.77 -19.69
CA VAL A 140 0.81 15.22 -20.88
C VAL A 140 0.30 15.94 -22.11
N ARG A 141 1.23 16.27 -23.02
CA ARG A 141 0.93 16.81 -24.35
C ARG A 141 1.59 15.94 -25.41
N GLU A 142 0.79 15.46 -26.35
CA GLU A 142 1.29 14.74 -27.51
C GLU A 142 1.09 15.59 -28.78
N VAL A 143 2.18 15.79 -29.54
CA VAL A 143 2.18 16.53 -30.80
C VAL A 143 2.99 15.76 -31.82
N GLY A 144 2.35 15.19 -32.81
CA GLY A 144 2.99 14.36 -33.82
C GLY A 144 3.68 13.13 -33.18
N ARG A 145 5.02 13.12 -33.20
CA ARG A 145 5.83 12.03 -32.61
C ARG A 145 6.48 12.42 -31.27
N THR A 146 6.15 13.58 -30.77
CA THR A 146 6.77 14.12 -29.55
C THR A 146 5.75 14.11 -28.42
N ARG A 147 6.21 13.65 -27.25
CA ARG A 147 5.45 13.67 -25.99
C ARG A 147 6.18 14.50 -24.96
N PHE A 148 5.47 15.47 -24.39
CA PHE A 148 5.92 16.26 -23.25
C PHE A 148 5.14 15.83 -22.01
N THR A 149 5.83 15.64 -20.90
CA THR A 149 5.22 15.28 -19.62
C THR A 149 5.76 16.21 -18.54
N GLY A 150 4.86 16.84 -17.81
CA GLY A 150 5.14 17.55 -16.57
C GLY A 150 4.38 16.86 -15.43
N SER A 151 5.03 16.69 -14.27
CA SER A 151 4.40 16.12 -13.08
C SER A 151 4.92 16.79 -11.82
N ALA A 152 4.07 16.78 -10.78
CA ALA A 152 4.39 17.19 -9.43
C ALA A 152 3.78 16.18 -8.46
N ALA A 153 4.50 15.91 -7.37
CA ALA A 153 4.02 15.08 -6.27
C ALA A 153 4.38 15.75 -4.94
N TYR A 154 3.57 15.50 -3.94
CA TYR A 154 3.80 15.93 -2.57
C TYR A 154 3.41 14.82 -1.62
N ASP A 155 4.32 14.46 -0.72
CA ASP A 155 4.15 13.41 0.27
C ASP A 155 4.39 13.99 1.65
N THR A 156 3.58 13.55 2.62
CA THR A 156 3.76 13.85 4.04
C THR A 156 3.89 12.55 4.82
N TYR A 157 4.67 12.60 5.89
CA TYR A 157 4.86 11.51 6.83
C TYR A 157 4.62 12.05 8.23
N ASP A 158 3.79 11.36 9.01
CA ASP A 158 3.49 11.67 10.40
C ASP A 158 3.72 10.40 11.23
N TYR A 159 4.67 10.45 12.14
CA TYR A 159 5.07 9.32 12.97
C TYR A 159 4.45 9.46 14.35
N ASP A 160 3.86 8.39 14.84
CA ASP A 160 3.37 8.34 16.22
C ASP A 160 4.50 8.18 17.22
N ASP A 161 4.33 8.79 18.36
CA ASP A 161 5.19 8.58 19.51
C ASP A 161 5.07 7.11 19.97
N ALA A 162 6.19 6.40 20.10
CA ALA A 162 6.20 5.03 20.59
C ALA A 162 6.81 4.94 22.01
N PRO A 163 6.21 4.14 22.92
CA PRO A 163 6.78 3.90 24.23
C PRO A 163 8.13 3.18 24.12
N LEU A 164 9.11 3.62 24.91
CA LEU A 164 10.43 3.00 24.94
C LEU A 164 10.51 1.92 26.03
N ILE A 165 11.26 0.84 25.75
CA ILE A 165 11.62 -0.15 26.76
C ILE A 165 12.47 0.54 27.84
N GLY A 166 11.95 0.61 29.06
CA GLY A 166 12.61 1.31 30.20
C GLY A 166 12.07 2.71 30.50
N GLY A 167 11.06 3.15 29.75
CA GLY A 167 10.33 4.40 29.96
C GLY A 167 10.80 5.55 29.07
N GLY A 168 9.87 6.43 28.74
CA GLY A 168 10.02 7.52 27.79
C GLY A 168 9.26 7.25 26.50
N ILE A 169 9.33 8.18 25.55
CA ILE A 169 8.77 8.09 24.19
C ILE A 169 9.88 8.34 23.16
N ALA A 170 9.78 7.70 22.00
CA ALA A 170 10.67 7.89 20.87
C ALA A 170 10.14 8.97 19.94
#